data_8ee44b9a6595dac7a26a46c7a3ce1c9f
#
_entry.id   8ee44b9a6595dac7a26a46c7a3ce1c9f
#
_cell.length_a   1.000
_cell.length_b   1.000
_cell.length_c   1.000
_cell.angle_alpha   90.00
_cell.angle_beta   90.00
_cell.angle_gamma   90.00
#
_symmetry.space_group_name_H-M   'P 1'
#
loop_
_entity.id
_entity.type
_entity.pdbx_description
1 polymer ?
#
loop_
_entity_poly.entity_id
_entity_poly.type
_entity_poly.pdbx_seq_one_letter_code
_entity_poly.pdbx_strand_id
1 'polypeptide(L)'
;MSRENTTQLRISTVANTVPNSARVVIVGGGVMGVGLAYHLGHEGWGDSTVLLEKAELTSGSTWHAAGQITHSTSSYGLGKCVDYNIGLYSGGLEAETGQPVTWHGCGSFRLAYTDHEMDWLRHTLSIGRSLGFNIELVGP
;
A
#
# COMPACT_ATOMS: atom_id res chain seq x y z
N MET A 1 -9.02 0.07 -32.57
CA MET A 1 -7.60 0.45 -32.46
C MET A 1 -7.37 0.90 -31.04
N SER A 2 -7.04 -0.04 -30.15
CA SER A 2 -6.74 0.19 -28.74
C SER A 2 -5.26 0.60 -28.66
N ARG A 3 -5.02 1.79 -28.13
CA ARG A 3 -3.65 2.22 -27.80
C ARG A 3 -3.30 1.52 -26.48
N GLU A 4 -2.50 0.48 -26.56
CA GLU A 4 -1.76 -0.05 -25.42
C GLU A 4 -0.75 1.02 -24.98
N ASN A 5 -1.13 1.80 -24.00
CA ASN A 5 -0.23 2.76 -23.38
C ASN A 5 0.46 2.03 -22.21
N THR A 6 1.40 1.16 -22.53
CA THR A 6 2.27 0.53 -21.54
C THR A 6 3.23 1.58 -21.04
N THR A 7 2.84 2.32 -20.00
CA THR A 7 3.72 3.22 -19.29
C THR A 7 4.73 2.37 -18.51
N GLN A 8 5.88 2.10 -19.12
CA GLN A 8 6.98 1.44 -18.43
C GLN A 8 7.56 2.39 -17.39
N LEU A 9 7.40 2.04 -16.11
CA LEU A 9 8.11 2.70 -15.02
C LEU A 9 9.62 2.45 -15.23
N ARG A 10 10.36 3.42 -15.73
CA ARG A 10 11.82 3.33 -15.83
C ARG A 10 12.43 3.73 -14.49
N ILE A 11 12.68 2.75 -13.65
CA ILE A 11 13.58 2.94 -12.51
C ILE A 11 15.00 2.91 -13.06
N SER A 12 15.57 4.07 -13.37
CA SER A 12 17.00 4.13 -13.64
C SER A 12 17.74 4.10 -12.31
N THR A 13 18.25 2.94 -11.94
CA THR A 13 19.21 2.80 -10.86
C THR A 13 20.47 3.59 -11.24
N VAL A 14 20.76 4.64 -10.44
CA VAL A 14 21.99 5.42 -10.48
C VAL A 14 22.22 6.18 -11.81
N ALA A 15 21.39 7.18 -12.07
CA ALA A 15 21.93 8.30 -12.83
C ALA A 15 22.87 9.06 -11.88
N ASN A 16 24.15 9.12 -12.20
CA ASN A 16 25.13 9.96 -11.48
C ASN A 16 24.80 11.47 -11.59
N THR A 17 23.68 11.82 -12.20
CA THR A 17 23.21 13.19 -12.40
C THR A 17 21.76 13.30 -12.05
N VAL A 18 21.48 14.01 -10.95
CA VAL A 18 20.13 14.46 -10.63
C VAL A 18 19.69 15.44 -11.73
N PRO A 19 18.49 15.31 -12.30
CA PRO A 19 18.01 16.26 -13.31
C PRO A 19 17.94 17.67 -12.71
N ASN A 20 18.21 18.69 -13.52
CA ASN A 20 18.20 20.08 -13.08
C ASN A 20 16.82 20.60 -12.70
N SER A 21 15.75 19.91 -13.10
CA SER A 21 14.37 20.25 -12.80
C SER A 21 13.48 19.02 -12.83
N ALA A 22 12.45 19.03 -11.99
CA ALA A 22 11.38 18.04 -11.99
C ALA A 22 10.06 18.74 -11.61
N ARG A 23 8.92 18.20 -12.04
CA ARG A 23 7.61 18.71 -11.64
C ARG A 23 7.25 18.22 -10.24
N VAL A 24 7.65 17.00 -9.88
CA VAL A 24 7.47 16.39 -8.58
C VAL A 24 8.81 15.86 -8.06
N VAL A 25 9.12 16.17 -6.83
CA VAL A 25 10.29 15.61 -6.12
C VAL A 25 9.77 14.90 -4.88
N ILE A 26 10.04 13.59 -4.81
CA ILE A 26 9.71 12.74 -3.66
C ILE A 26 11.00 12.58 -2.85
N VAL A 27 10.95 12.91 -1.56
CA VAL A 27 12.09 12.76 -0.65
C VAL A 27 11.85 11.59 0.27
N GLY A 28 12.66 10.54 0.13
CA GLY A 28 12.59 9.30 0.89
C GLY A 28 12.02 8.14 0.07
N GLY A 29 12.79 7.06 -0.03
CA GLY A 29 12.49 5.83 -0.77
C GLY A 29 11.91 4.70 0.10
N GLY A 30 11.21 5.01 1.18
CA GLY A 30 10.42 4.05 1.94
C GLY A 30 9.11 3.69 1.23
N VAL A 31 8.28 2.82 1.84
CA VAL A 31 7.01 2.35 1.25
C VAL A 31 6.10 3.51 0.79
N MET A 32 6.07 4.61 1.53
CA MET A 32 5.25 5.77 1.15
C MET A 32 5.79 6.47 -0.11
N GLY A 33 7.10 6.72 -0.18
CA GLY A 33 7.69 7.39 -1.33
C GLY A 33 7.67 6.53 -2.59
N VAL A 34 7.96 5.24 -2.46
CA VAL A 34 7.89 4.28 -3.57
C VAL A 34 6.44 4.12 -4.04
N GLY A 35 5.47 3.99 -3.11
CA GLY A 35 4.06 3.92 -3.44
C GLY A 35 3.56 5.18 -4.16
N LEU A 36 3.99 6.37 -3.71
CA LEU A 36 3.66 7.62 -4.40
C LEU A 36 4.25 7.67 -5.81
N ALA A 37 5.52 7.26 -5.98
CA ALA A 37 6.16 7.21 -7.29
C ALA A 37 5.44 6.24 -8.23
N TYR A 38 5.02 5.08 -7.74
CA TYR A 38 4.24 4.09 -8.48
C TYR A 38 2.93 4.71 -9.00
N HIS A 39 2.14 5.33 -8.13
CA HIS A 39 0.86 5.92 -8.54
C HIS A 39 1.03 7.12 -9.48
N LEU A 40 2.04 7.97 -9.26
CA LEU A 40 2.36 9.06 -10.18
C LEU A 40 2.76 8.52 -11.57
N GLY A 41 3.42 7.38 -11.62
CA GLY A 41 3.71 6.68 -12.87
C GLY A 41 2.43 6.29 -13.62
N HIS A 42 1.45 5.71 -12.92
CA HIS A 42 0.15 5.36 -13.50
C HIS A 42 -0.66 6.58 -13.97
N GLU A 43 -0.54 7.70 -13.28
CA GLU A 43 -1.18 8.97 -13.67
C GLU A 43 -0.43 9.73 -14.78
N GLY A 44 0.62 9.14 -15.36
CA GLY A 44 1.39 9.73 -16.44
C GLY A 44 2.41 10.82 -16.02
N TRP A 45 2.76 10.87 -14.73
CA TRP A 45 3.72 11.83 -14.19
C TRP A 45 5.12 11.24 -14.02
N GLY A 46 5.33 9.97 -14.36
CA GLY A 46 6.58 9.25 -14.14
C GLY A 46 7.81 9.99 -14.68
N ASP A 47 7.78 10.43 -15.94
CA ASP A 47 8.92 11.11 -16.60
C ASP A 47 9.24 12.49 -16.00
N SER A 48 8.35 13.06 -15.22
CA SER A 48 8.51 14.37 -14.56
C SER A 48 8.67 14.27 -13.05
N THR A 49 8.78 13.05 -12.52
CA THR A 49 8.91 12.74 -11.08
C THR A 49 10.32 12.25 -10.78
N VAL A 50 10.92 12.78 -9.72
CA VAL A 50 12.22 12.34 -9.19
C VAL A 50 12.03 11.87 -7.76
N LEU A 51 12.50 10.67 -7.44
CA LEU A 51 12.59 10.16 -6.08
C LEU A 51 14.04 10.23 -5.62
N LEU A 52 14.26 10.88 -4.49
CA LEU A 52 15.56 11.01 -3.83
C LEU A 52 15.59 10.15 -2.58
N GLU A 53 16.54 9.22 -2.52
CA GLU A 53 16.82 8.40 -1.35
C GLU A 53 18.31 8.51 -0.98
N LYS A 54 18.60 8.67 0.30
CA LYS A 54 19.98 8.83 0.80
C LYS A 54 20.77 7.53 0.91
N ALA A 55 20.07 6.40 0.89
CA ALA A 55 20.62 5.07 1.07
C ALA A 55 19.94 4.10 0.07
N GLU A 56 19.74 2.85 0.42
CA GLU A 56 18.99 1.90 -0.39
C GLU A 56 17.47 2.11 -0.21
N LEU A 57 16.70 1.84 -1.24
CA LEU A 57 15.24 1.86 -1.16
C LEU A 57 14.75 0.94 -0.04
N THR A 58 13.79 1.40 0.73
CA THR A 58 13.16 0.70 1.86
C THR A 58 14.05 0.38 3.04
N SER A 59 15.32 0.74 3.06
CA SER A 59 16.29 0.42 4.13
C SER A 59 16.02 1.06 5.50
N GLY A 60 15.10 2.04 5.56
CA GLY A 60 14.70 2.72 6.79
C GLY A 60 13.60 1.99 7.56
N SER A 61 12.60 2.74 8.06
CA SER A 61 11.47 2.21 8.83
C SER A 61 10.67 1.12 8.09
N THR A 62 10.65 1.14 6.78
CA THR A 62 9.97 0.13 5.95
C THR A 62 10.55 -1.26 6.17
N TRP A 63 11.88 -1.37 6.26
CA TRP A 63 12.57 -2.64 6.54
C TRP A 63 12.21 -3.23 7.91
N HIS A 64 11.92 -2.37 8.88
CA HIS A 64 11.58 -2.78 10.24
C HIS A 64 10.10 -3.06 10.45
N ALA A 65 9.26 -2.88 9.42
CA ALA A 65 7.82 -3.12 9.52
C ALA A 65 7.51 -4.62 9.57
N ALA A 66 6.47 -4.98 10.33
CA ALA A 66 6.02 -6.37 10.46
C ALA A 66 5.39 -6.95 9.19
N GLY A 67 5.19 -6.16 8.15
CA GLY A 67 4.59 -6.59 6.89
C GLY A 67 3.10 -6.96 6.98
N GLN A 68 2.40 -6.50 8.02
CA GLN A 68 0.98 -6.80 8.20
C GLN A 68 0.11 -5.75 7.51
N ILE A 69 -0.81 -6.22 6.67
CA ILE A 69 -1.85 -5.40 6.03
C ILE A 69 -3.21 -5.99 6.44
N THR A 70 -3.97 -5.25 7.25
CA THR A 70 -5.23 -5.74 7.81
C THR A 70 -6.40 -4.81 7.49
N HIS A 71 -7.60 -5.35 7.28
CA HIS A 71 -8.83 -4.58 7.11
C HIS A 71 -9.29 -3.84 8.38
N SER A 72 -8.60 -4.01 9.50
CA SER A 72 -9.02 -3.46 10.77
C SER A 72 -8.81 -1.96 10.85
N THR A 73 -9.89 -1.21 10.72
CA THR A 73 -9.93 0.24 10.84
C THR A 73 -11.25 0.71 11.42
N SER A 74 -11.22 1.82 12.15
CA SER A 74 -12.41 2.53 12.66
C SER A 74 -12.85 3.68 11.74
N SER A 75 -12.17 3.89 10.62
CA SER A 75 -12.45 4.96 9.66
C SER A 75 -12.85 4.40 8.30
N TYR A 76 -14.00 4.85 7.78
CA TYR A 76 -14.48 4.47 6.46
C TYR A 76 -13.48 4.82 5.35
N GLY A 77 -12.95 6.05 5.34
CA GLY A 77 -11.98 6.48 4.33
C GLY A 77 -10.69 5.67 4.36
N LEU A 78 -10.15 5.43 5.56
CA LEU A 78 -8.97 4.58 5.72
C LEU A 78 -9.25 3.13 5.32
N GLY A 79 -10.45 2.62 5.60
CA GLY A 79 -10.88 1.29 5.18
C GLY A 79 -10.82 1.11 3.66
N LYS A 80 -11.28 2.09 2.90
CA LYS A 80 -11.17 2.07 1.43
C LYS A 80 -9.72 2.06 0.94
N CYS A 81 -8.84 2.84 1.58
CA CYS A 81 -7.41 2.82 1.24
C CYS A 81 -6.78 1.46 1.56
N VAL A 82 -7.14 0.85 2.68
CA VAL A 82 -6.62 -0.48 3.06
C VAL A 82 -7.12 -1.56 2.12
N ASP A 83 -8.39 -1.54 1.73
CA ASP A 83 -8.98 -2.47 0.77
C ASP A 83 -8.26 -2.39 -0.58
N TYR A 84 -8.04 -1.18 -1.07
CA TYR A 84 -7.24 -0.94 -2.27
C TYR A 84 -5.81 -1.53 -2.15
N ASN A 85 -5.12 -1.29 -1.03
CA ASN A 85 -3.78 -1.83 -0.79
C ASN A 85 -3.77 -3.37 -0.75
N ILE A 86 -4.78 -3.99 -0.11
CA ILE A 86 -4.90 -5.45 -0.07
C ILE A 86 -5.06 -6.00 -1.50
N GLY A 87 -5.93 -5.41 -2.32
CA GLY A 87 -6.06 -5.79 -3.73
C GLY A 87 -4.75 -5.68 -4.50
N LEU A 88 -3.99 -4.60 -4.25
CA LEU A 88 -2.71 -4.36 -4.89
C LEU A 88 -1.67 -5.44 -4.49
N TYR A 89 -1.53 -5.74 -3.20
CA TYR A 89 -0.57 -6.72 -2.70
C TYR A 89 -1.00 -8.17 -2.93
N SER A 90 -2.31 -8.46 -2.97
CA SER A 90 -2.81 -9.84 -3.16
C SER A 90 -2.76 -10.37 -4.59
N GLY A 91 -2.28 -9.58 -5.53
CA GLY A 91 -2.12 -10.02 -6.91
C GLY A 91 -1.88 -8.91 -7.90
N GLY A 92 -2.30 -7.68 -7.63
CA GLY A 92 -2.18 -6.56 -8.56
C GLY A 92 -0.72 -6.27 -8.94
N LEU A 93 0.15 -6.09 -7.96
CA LEU A 93 1.57 -5.81 -8.17
C LEU A 93 2.30 -6.97 -8.86
N GLU A 94 2.02 -8.21 -8.45
CA GLU A 94 2.64 -9.38 -9.07
C GLU A 94 2.22 -9.55 -10.52
N ALA A 95 0.93 -9.35 -10.81
CA ALA A 95 0.41 -9.42 -12.18
C ALA A 95 1.02 -8.34 -13.10
N GLU A 96 1.27 -7.14 -12.55
CA GLU A 96 1.80 -6.02 -13.31
C GLU A 96 3.32 -6.08 -13.48
N THR A 97 4.04 -6.44 -12.43
CA THR A 97 5.51 -6.35 -12.40
C THR A 97 6.19 -7.67 -12.74
N GLY A 98 5.48 -8.79 -12.65
CA GLY A 98 6.05 -10.13 -12.74
C GLY A 98 6.96 -10.49 -11.56
N GLN A 99 6.97 -9.68 -10.48
CA GLN A 99 7.78 -9.92 -9.30
C GLN A 99 6.92 -10.53 -8.18
N PRO A 100 7.38 -11.60 -7.50
CA PRO A 100 6.61 -12.22 -6.43
C PRO A 100 6.47 -11.26 -5.24
N VAL A 101 5.24 -11.03 -4.79
CA VAL A 101 4.92 -10.20 -3.63
C VAL A 101 4.90 -11.00 -2.34
N THR A 102 4.81 -12.33 -2.41
CA THR A 102 4.75 -13.23 -1.25
C THR A 102 3.58 -12.89 -0.31
N TRP A 103 2.39 -12.69 -0.90
CA TRP A 103 1.18 -12.43 -0.15
C TRP A 103 0.65 -13.70 0.54
N HIS A 104 0.34 -13.60 1.83
CA HIS A 104 -0.29 -14.66 2.61
C HIS A 104 -1.62 -14.17 3.18
N GLY A 105 -2.73 -14.51 2.53
CA GLY A 105 -4.08 -14.16 2.96
C GLY A 105 -4.61 -15.03 4.11
N CYS A 106 -3.90 -15.08 5.23
CA CYS A 106 -4.22 -15.96 6.36
C CYS A 106 -5.32 -15.41 7.30
N GLY A 107 -5.82 -14.21 7.05
CA GLY A 107 -6.74 -13.54 7.97
C GLY A 107 -6.07 -13.01 9.24
N SER A 108 -6.87 -12.50 10.16
CA SER A 108 -6.39 -11.98 11.44
C SER A 108 -7.46 -12.12 12.53
N PHE A 109 -7.03 -12.19 13.78
CA PHE A 109 -7.91 -12.18 14.95
C PHE A 109 -7.64 -10.94 15.79
N ARG A 110 -8.71 -10.39 16.35
CA ARG A 110 -8.64 -9.40 17.43
C ARG A 110 -9.38 -9.92 18.65
N LEU A 111 -8.71 -9.85 19.78
CA LEU A 111 -9.26 -10.32 21.05
C LEU A 111 -9.75 -9.14 21.87
N ALA A 112 -10.84 -9.32 22.56
CA ALA A 112 -11.34 -8.43 23.60
C ALA A 112 -11.28 -9.16 24.95
N TYR A 113 -10.72 -8.50 25.95
CA TYR A 113 -10.63 -9.01 27.33
C TYR A 113 -11.62 -8.32 28.26
N THR A 114 -12.21 -7.20 27.82
CA THR A 114 -13.15 -6.39 28.59
C THR A 114 -14.40 -6.08 27.76
N ASP A 115 -15.51 -5.75 28.44
CA ASP A 115 -16.74 -5.32 27.76
C ASP A 115 -16.52 -4.08 26.89
N HIS A 116 -15.71 -3.15 27.35
CA HIS A 116 -15.37 -1.94 26.58
C HIS A 116 -14.64 -2.26 25.27
N GLU A 117 -13.68 -3.18 25.30
CA GLU A 117 -12.98 -3.65 24.11
C GLU A 117 -13.94 -4.42 23.18
N MET A 118 -14.85 -5.20 23.74
CA MET A 118 -15.88 -5.89 22.96
C MET A 118 -16.80 -4.90 22.26
N ASP A 119 -17.22 -3.83 22.92
CA ASP A 119 -18.02 -2.78 22.30
C ASP A 119 -17.27 -2.08 21.16
N TRP A 120 -15.98 -1.83 21.34
CA TRP A 120 -15.13 -1.31 20.27
C TRP A 120 -15.03 -2.30 19.09
N LEU A 121 -14.90 -3.62 19.33
CA LEU A 121 -14.93 -4.64 18.29
C LEU A 121 -16.27 -4.67 17.54
N ARG A 122 -17.40 -4.56 18.24
CA ARG A 122 -18.73 -4.45 17.62
C ARG A 122 -18.86 -3.24 16.71
N HIS A 123 -18.31 -2.09 17.13
CA HIS A 123 -18.26 -0.89 16.31
C HIS A 123 -17.40 -1.10 15.05
N THR A 124 -16.20 -1.66 15.21
CA THR A 124 -15.30 -1.99 14.10
C THR A 124 -15.92 -2.99 13.12
N LEU A 125 -16.62 -4.01 13.63
CA LEU A 125 -17.38 -4.96 12.84
C LEU A 125 -18.45 -4.27 11.97
N SER A 126 -19.19 -3.32 12.56
CA SER A 126 -20.22 -2.57 11.84
C SER A 126 -19.63 -1.76 10.67
N ILE A 127 -18.52 -1.07 10.90
CA ILE A 127 -17.80 -0.33 9.84
C ILE A 127 -17.27 -1.30 8.77
N GLY A 128 -16.61 -2.39 9.18
CA GLY A 128 -16.05 -3.36 8.24
C GLY A 128 -17.11 -3.97 7.33
N ARG A 129 -18.27 -4.32 7.88
CA ARG A 129 -19.41 -4.82 7.10
C ARG A 129 -19.96 -3.78 6.13
N SER A 130 -20.02 -2.52 6.52
CA SER A 130 -20.45 -1.43 5.62
C SER A 130 -19.50 -1.20 4.45
N LEU A 131 -18.24 -1.62 4.61
CA LEU A 131 -17.20 -1.60 3.58
C LEU A 131 -17.19 -2.87 2.71
N GLY A 132 -17.98 -3.89 3.07
CA GLY A 132 -18.01 -5.17 2.37
C GLY A 132 -16.93 -6.15 2.81
N PHE A 133 -16.25 -5.90 3.94
CA PHE A 133 -15.22 -6.81 4.45
C PHE A 133 -15.83 -8.09 5.02
N ASN A 134 -15.17 -9.22 4.75
CA ASN A 134 -15.51 -10.49 5.37
C ASN A 134 -14.96 -10.51 6.81
N ILE A 135 -15.79 -10.10 7.74
CA ILE A 135 -15.46 -9.96 9.16
C ILE A 135 -16.58 -10.52 10.03
N GLU A 136 -16.23 -11.31 11.02
CA GLU A 136 -17.15 -11.97 11.92
C GLU A 136 -16.80 -11.72 13.37
N LEU A 137 -17.84 -11.70 14.23
CA LEU A 137 -17.67 -11.75 15.67
C LEU A 137 -17.85 -13.20 16.10
N VAL A 138 -16.81 -13.78 16.68
CA VAL A 138 -16.84 -15.15 17.20
C VAL A 138 -16.86 -15.11 18.73
N GLY A 139 -17.62 -16.01 19.31
CA GLY A 139 -17.64 -16.21 20.76
C GLY A 139 -16.52 -17.14 21.23
N PRO A 140 -16.34 -17.30 22.54
CA PRO A 140 -15.46 -18.28 23.15
C PRO A 140 -15.85 -19.70 22.83
#